data_0ce95068ec7c5e6e2e311b626c1167a3
#
_entry.id   0ce95068ec7c5e6e2e311b626c1167a3
#
_cell.length_a   1.000
_cell.length_b   1.000
_cell.length_c   1.000
_cell.angle_alpha   90.00
_cell.angle_beta   90.00
_cell.angle_gamma   90.00
#
_symmetry.space_group_name_H-M   'P 1'
#
loop_
_entity.id
_entity.type
_entity.pdbx_description
1 polymer ?
#
loop_
_entity_poly.entity_id
_entity_poly.type
_entity_poly.pdbx_seq_one_letter_code
_entity_poly.pdbx_strand_id
1 'polypeptide(L)'
;GVHTLRAIENFYISNNKISDIPEFVRGMVMVKKAAAQANKELQTIPKSVANAIIAACDEVLNNGKCMDQFPVDVFQGGAGTSVNMNTNEVLANIGLELMGHQKGEYQYLNPNDHVNKCQSTNDAYPTGFRIAVYASILKLIDAINQLGEGFQQKAVEFQDILKMGRTQLQDAVPMTLGQEFHAFNVLLNEETKCILRTAELLLEVNLGATAIGTRLNTPDGYQQLAVQKLAEVSNLPVVPAEDLIEATSDCGAYVMVHSSLKRLAVKLSKICNDLRLLSSGPRAGLNEINLPELQAGSSIMPAKVNPVVPEVVNQVCFKVIGNDTTVTMASEAGQLQLNVMEPVIGQAMFESIHILTNACYNLLEKCVSGITANKAVCESYVYNSIGIVTYLNPYIGHHNGDIVGKICAETGKSVRDVVLERGLLTAAELDDIFSAQNLMHPAYKAKRYTDESEQ
;
A
#
# COMPACT_ATOMS: atom_id res chain seq x y z
N GLY A 1 20.21 -8.61 -27.19
CA GLY A 1 20.16 -8.61 -28.64
C GLY A 1 19.94 -7.23 -29.22
N VAL A 2 19.66 -7.13 -30.51
CA VAL A 2 19.57 -5.85 -31.24
C VAL A 2 18.40 -4.97 -30.79
N HIS A 3 17.28 -5.56 -30.42
CA HIS A 3 16.12 -4.78 -29.94
C HIS A 3 16.36 -4.16 -28.60
N THR A 4 17.03 -4.88 -27.71
CA THR A 4 17.44 -4.34 -26.39
C THR A 4 18.45 -3.21 -26.56
N LEU A 5 19.43 -3.37 -27.47
CA LEU A 5 20.42 -2.32 -27.76
C LEU A 5 19.74 -1.03 -28.27
N ARG A 6 18.85 -1.17 -29.27
CA ARG A 6 18.09 -0.02 -29.81
C ARG A 6 17.26 0.68 -28.73
N ALA A 7 16.63 -0.08 -27.82
CA ALA A 7 15.86 0.51 -26.72
C ALA A 7 16.75 1.33 -25.78
N ILE A 8 17.96 0.86 -25.46
CA ILE A 8 18.93 1.60 -24.65
C ILE A 8 19.38 2.89 -25.35
N GLU A 9 19.63 2.81 -26.67
CA GLU A 9 20.04 3.97 -27.45
C GLU A 9 18.93 5.02 -27.62
N ASN A 10 17.67 4.57 -27.74
CA ASN A 10 16.53 5.47 -27.94
C ASN A 10 15.99 6.10 -26.66
N PHE A 11 16.03 5.37 -25.54
CA PHE A 11 15.39 5.77 -24.29
C PHE A 11 16.40 5.82 -23.14
N TYR A 12 16.91 7.01 -22.84
CA TYR A 12 17.80 7.32 -21.72
C TYR A 12 17.21 8.48 -20.92
N ILE A 13 16.07 8.21 -20.23
CA ILE A 13 15.23 9.25 -19.65
C ILE A 13 15.47 9.37 -18.15
N SER A 14 15.34 8.26 -17.40
CA SER A 14 15.34 8.29 -15.93
C SER A 14 16.53 7.60 -15.28
N ASN A 15 17.28 6.78 -16.02
CA ASN A 15 18.28 5.83 -15.52
C ASN A 15 17.70 4.72 -14.62
N ASN A 16 16.39 4.66 -14.39
CA ASN A 16 15.74 3.54 -13.73
C ASN A 16 15.47 2.45 -14.78
N LYS A 17 15.86 1.23 -14.47
CA LYS A 17 15.82 0.11 -15.41
C LYS A 17 14.73 -0.88 -15.04
N ILE A 18 14.27 -1.64 -16.01
CA ILE A 18 13.34 -2.75 -15.78
C ILE A 18 13.93 -3.78 -14.81
N SER A 19 15.23 -4.01 -14.84
CA SER A 19 15.95 -4.89 -13.89
C SER A 19 15.85 -4.44 -12.42
N ASP A 20 15.54 -3.16 -12.17
CA ASP A 20 15.32 -2.64 -10.83
C ASP A 20 13.94 -3.04 -10.26
N ILE A 21 13.09 -3.68 -11.08
CA ILE A 21 11.76 -4.18 -10.75
C ILE A 21 11.73 -5.71 -10.99
N PRO A 22 12.28 -6.52 -10.06
CA PRO A 22 12.39 -7.97 -10.26
C PRO A 22 11.05 -8.66 -10.53
N GLU A 23 9.98 -8.20 -9.88
CA GLU A 23 8.63 -8.74 -10.09
C GLU A 23 8.17 -8.57 -11.53
N PHE A 24 8.53 -7.46 -12.18
CA PHE A 24 8.15 -7.23 -13.57
C PHE A 24 8.90 -8.17 -14.53
N VAL A 25 10.21 -8.36 -14.31
CA VAL A 25 10.98 -9.35 -15.07
C VAL A 25 10.35 -10.74 -14.90
N ARG A 26 10.05 -11.14 -13.67
CA ARG A 26 9.43 -12.44 -13.37
C ARG A 26 8.05 -12.59 -14.03
N GLY A 27 7.21 -11.56 -13.96
CA GLY A 27 5.89 -11.55 -14.60
C GLY A 27 5.97 -11.77 -16.12
N MET A 28 6.87 -11.06 -16.78
CA MET A 28 7.12 -11.24 -18.22
C MET A 28 7.60 -12.66 -18.54
N VAL A 29 8.54 -13.20 -17.77
CA VAL A 29 9.06 -14.57 -17.97
C VAL A 29 7.98 -15.63 -17.72
N MET A 30 7.09 -15.43 -16.76
CA MET A 30 5.95 -16.34 -16.52
C MET A 30 5.02 -16.39 -17.73
N VAL A 31 4.73 -15.25 -18.34
CA VAL A 31 3.94 -15.20 -19.59
C VAL A 31 4.62 -15.98 -20.70
N LYS A 32 5.93 -15.81 -20.89
CA LYS A 32 6.68 -16.53 -21.92
C LYS A 32 6.72 -18.04 -21.66
N LYS A 33 6.83 -18.46 -20.41
CA LYS A 33 6.76 -19.88 -20.04
C LYS A 33 5.38 -20.47 -20.36
N ALA A 34 4.31 -19.80 -19.95
CA ALA A 34 2.94 -20.24 -20.23
C ALA A 34 2.65 -20.32 -21.74
N ALA A 35 3.08 -19.32 -22.51
CA ALA A 35 2.96 -19.31 -23.98
C ALA A 35 3.74 -20.46 -24.62
N ALA A 36 4.97 -20.71 -24.19
CA ALA A 36 5.78 -21.83 -24.71
C ALA A 36 5.15 -23.20 -24.41
N GLN A 37 4.57 -23.37 -23.22
CA GLN A 37 3.84 -24.59 -22.85
C GLN A 37 2.60 -24.79 -23.75
N ALA A 38 1.80 -23.73 -23.96
CA ALA A 38 0.64 -23.78 -24.84
C ALA A 38 1.06 -24.07 -26.31
N ASN A 39 2.08 -23.39 -26.81
CA ASN A 39 2.62 -23.61 -28.17
C ASN A 39 3.16 -25.03 -28.37
N LYS A 40 3.76 -25.61 -27.32
CA LYS A 40 4.22 -26.99 -27.33
C LYS A 40 3.05 -27.99 -27.49
N GLU A 41 1.99 -27.82 -26.71
CA GLU A 41 0.80 -28.69 -26.77
C GLU A 41 0.05 -28.55 -28.08
N LEU A 42 -0.05 -27.33 -28.60
CA LEU A 42 -0.69 -27.03 -29.91
C LEU A 42 0.24 -27.24 -31.12
N GLN A 43 1.45 -27.68 -30.90
CA GLN A 43 2.44 -28.00 -31.94
C GLN A 43 2.75 -26.84 -32.89
N THR A 44 2.67 -25.60 -32.41
CA THR A 44 2.97 -24.40 -33.25
C THR A 44 4.45 -24.08 -33.32
N ILE A 45 5.28 -24.70 -32.47
CA ILE A 45 6.74 -24.65 -32.50
C ILE A 45 7.30 -26.07 -32.27
N PRO A 46 8.55 -26.36 -32.71
CA PRO A 46 9.20 -27.64 -32.48
C PRO A 46 9.29 -27.95 -30.97
N LYS A 47 9.03 -29.19 -30.58
CA LYS A 47 9.04 -29.62 -29.18
C LYS A 47 10.38 -29.37 -28.50
N SER A 48 11.49 -29.54 -29.15
CA SER A 48 12.84 -29.26 -28.64
C SER A 48 13.04 -27.78 -28.33
N VAL A 49 12.56 -26.91 -29.19
CA VAL A 49 12.60 -25.46 -29.02
C VAL A 49 11.72 -25.03 -27.88
N ALA A 50 10.48 -25.53 -27.78
CA ALA A 50 9.59 -25.27 -26.67
C ALA A 50 10.21 -25.68 -25.32
N ASN A 51 10.81 -26.85 -25.25
CA ASN A 51 11.48 -27.33 -24.04
C ASN A 51 12.65 -26.42 -23.66
N ALA A 52 13.43 -25.93 -24.61
CA ALA A 52 14.53 -25.00 -24.36
C ALA A 52 14.04 -23.65 -23.82
N ILE A 53 12.93 -23.12 -24.36
CA ILE A 53 12.32 -21.88 -23.86
C ILE A 53 11.79 -22.05 -22.43
N ILE A 54 11.09 -23.15 -22.15
CA ILE A 54 10.58 -23.47 -20.80
C ILE A 54 11.73 -23.59 -19.81
N ALA A 55 12.79 -24.32 -20.15
CA ALA A 55 13.98 -24.45 -19.33
C ALA A 55 14.70 -23.09 -19.10
N ALA A 56 14.76 -22.24 -20.13
CA ALA A 56 15.30 -20.90 -19.98
C ALA A 56 14.47 -20.04 -19.01
N CYS A 57 13.15 -20.13 -19.08
CA CYS A 57 12.28 -19.47 -18.11
C CYS A 57 12.53 -19.97 -16.68
N ASP A 58 12.70 -21.28 -16.50
CA ASP A 58 13.00 -21.87 -15.18
C ASP A 58 14.35 -21.39 -14.63
N GLU A 59 15.37 -21.24 -15.46
CA GLU A 59 16.65 -20.66 -15.06
C GLU A 59 16.49 -19.22 -14.52
N VAL A 60 15.67 -18.40 -15.15
CA VAL A 60 15.39 -17.05 -14.66
C VAL A 60 14.56 -17.07 -13.38
N LEU A 61 13.46 -17.83 -13.37
CA LEU A 61 12.48 -17.82 -12.29
C LEU A 61 13.00 -18.48 -11.00
N ASN A 62 13.74 -19.59 -11.12
CA ASN A 62 14.19 -20.39 -9.98
C ASN A 62 15.62 -20.03 -9.54
N ASN A 63 16.50 -19.72 -10.49
CA ASN A 63 17.93 -19.49 -10.22
C ASN A 63 18.34 -18.01 -10.34
N GLY A 64 17.44 -17.13 -10.76
CA GLY A 64 17.72 -15.69 -10.94
C GLY A 64 18.70 -15.40 -12.10
N LYS A 65 18.87 -16.33 -13.03
CA LYS A 65 19.81 -16.18 -14.15
C LYS A 65 19.41 -15.00 -15.03
N CYS A 66 20.34 -14.10 -15.29
CA CYS A 66 20.15 -12.94 -16.18
C CYS A 66 19.06 -11.95 -15.74
N MET A 67 18.67 -11.90 -14.47
CA MET A 67 17.73 -10.90 -13.95
C MET A 67 18.24 -9.46 -14.14
N ASP A 68 19.55 -9.27 -14.20
CA ASP A 68 20.24 -8.01 -14.48
C ASP A 68 20.29 -7.63 -15.96
N GLN A 69 19.84 -8.51 -16.87
CA GLN A 69 19.90 -8.31 -18.32
C GLN A 69 18.65 -7.63 -18.91
N PHE A 70 18.03 -6.75 -18.12
CA PHE A 70 16.87 -5.93 -18.50
C PHE A 70 17.19 -4.44 -18.32
N PRO A 71 18.11 -3.89 -19.15
CA PRO A 71 18.66 -2.55 -18.96
C PRO A 71 17.80 -1.43 -19.55
N VAL A 72 16.63 -1.74 -20.10
CA VAL A 72 15.72 -0.76 -20.71
C VAL A 72 15.17 0.19 -19.66
N ASP A 73 15.14 1.50 -19.97
CA ASP A 73 14.57 2.52 -19.12
C ASP A 73 13.06 2.26 -18.90
N VAL A 74 12.57 2.54 -17.69
CA VAL A 74 11.15 2.40 -17.36
C VAL A 74 10.27 3.34 -18.18
N PHE A 75 10.79 4.48 -18.63
CA PHE A 75 10.13 5.39 -19.57
C PHE A 75 10.51 5.03 -21.00
N GLN A 76 9.53 4.58 -21.77
CA GLN A 76 9.73 4.13 -23.15
C GLN A 76 8.49 4.33 -24.01
N GLY A 77 8.63 4.67 -25.26
CA GLY A 77 7.56 4.63 -26.26
C GLY A 77 7.36 3.23 -26.81
N GLY A 78 6.25 3.00 -27.51
CA GLY A 78 5.97 1.72 -28.16
C GLY A 78 5.20 0.71 -27.33
N ALA A 79 4.43 1.16 -26.34
CA ALA A 79 3.51 0.33 -25.57
C ALA A 79 4.14 -0.89 -24.84
N GLY A 80 5.44 -0.81 -24.51
CA GLY A 80 6.16 -1.91 -23.86
C GLY A 80 6.89 -2.86 -24.80
N THR A 81 6.97 -2.56 -26.12
CA THR A 81 7.67 -3.41 -27.08
C THR A 81 9.13 -3.65 -26.69
N SER A 82 9.81 -2.65 -26.18
CA SER A 82 11.20 -2.77 -25.74
C SER A 82 11.38 -3.82 -24.64
N VAL A 83 10.48 -3.86 -23.66
CA VAL A 83 10.49 -4.87 -22.59
C VAL A 83 10.15 -6.26 -23.12
N ASN A 84 9.12 -6.35 -23.98
CA ASN A 84 8.73 -7.62 -24.58
C ASN A 84 9.88 -8.23 -25.39
N MET A 85 10.51 -7.44 -26.24
CA MET A 85 11.63 -7.91 -27.07
C MET A 85 12.89 -8.20 -26.24
N ASN A 86 13.18 -7.40 -25.23
CA ASN A 86 14.26 -7.68 -24.27
C ASN A 86 14.06 -9.05 -23.60
N THR A 87 12.84 -9.34 -23.12
CA THR A 87 12.50 -10.64 -22.56
C THR A 87 12.70 -11.78 -23.56
N ASN A 88 12.20 -11.60 -24.78
CA ASN A 88 12.35 -12.58 -25.85
C ASN A 88 13.83 -12.87 -26.15
N GLU A 89 14.67 -11.84 -26.26
CA GLU A 89 16.09 -11.97 -26.54
C GLU A 89 16.86 -12.63 -25.39
N VAL A 90 16.56 -12.31 -24.15
CA VAL A 90 17.19 -12.96 -22.98
C VAL A 90 16.85 -14.45 -22.95
N LEU A 91 15.58 -14.81 -23.10
CA LEU A 91 15.14 -16.22 -23.07
C LEU A 91 15.65 -17.02 -24.28
N ALA A 92 15.67 -16.42 -25.47
CA ALA A 92 16.23 -17.07 -26.65
C ALA A 92 17.72 -17.41 -26.47
N ASN A 93 18.50 -16.48 -25.91
CA ASN A 93 19.93 -16.70 -25.71
C ASN A 93 20.24 -17.70 -24.61
N ILE A 94 19.48 -17.70 -23.51
CA ILE A 94 19.59 -18.75 -22.47
C ILE A 94 19.23 -20.11 -23.07
N GLY A 95 18.12 -20.18 -23.84
CA GLY A 95 17.68 -21.40 -24.48
C GLY A 95 18.71 -21.95 -25.50
N LEU A 96 19.35 -21.08 -26.30
CA LEU A 96 20.43 -21.47 -27.20
C LEU A 96 21.60 -22.10 -26.43
N GLU A 97 22.05 -21.50 -25.35
CA GLU A 97 23.12 -22.08 -24.52
C GLU A 97 22.73 -23.45 -23.96
N LEU A 98 21.48 -23.62 -23.50
CA LEU A 98 20.98 -24.91 -23.02
C LEU A 98 20.88 -25.97 -24.11
N MET A 99 20.72 -25.55 -25.36
CA MET A 99 20.74 -26.45 -26.51
C MET A 99 22.15 -26.75 -27.02
N GLY A 100 23.20 -26.16 -26.43
CA GLY A 100 24.58 -26.31 -26.85
C GLY A 100 25.02 -25.39 -28.01
N HIS A 101 24.27 -24.34 -28.30
CA HIS A 101 24.55 -23.32 -29.30
C HIS A 101 25.14 -22.05 -28.70
N GLN A 102 25.67 -21.20 -29.56
CA GLN A 102 26.17 -19.88 -29.19
C GLN A 102 25.01 -18.88 -29.12
N LYS A 103 25.15 -17.83 -28.28
CA LYS A 103 24.23 -16.70 -28.27
C LYS A 103 24.15 -16.07 -29.67
N GLY A 104 22.95 -15.74 -30.12
CA GLY A 104 22.70 -15.12 -31.41
C GLY A 104 22.52 -16.09 -32.57
N GLU A 105 22.69 -17.40 -32.38
CA GLU A 105 22.42 -18.41 -33.40
C GLU A 105 20.92 -18.65 -33.60
N TYR A 106 20.17 -17.58 -33.92
CA TYR A 106 18.70 -17.52 -33.97
C TYR A 106 18.06 -18.44 -35.02
N GLN A 107 18.84 -19.05 -35.90
CA GLN A 107 18.36 -20.12 -36.80
C GLN A 107 17.89 -21.36 -36.02
N TYR A 108 18.38 -21.58 -34.81
CA TYR A 108 17.97 -22.71 -33.96
C TYR A 108 16.88 -22.34 -32.96
N LEU A 109 16.94 -21.14 -32.34
CA LEU A 109 15.93 -20.60 -31.45
C LEU A 109 15.85 -19.08 -31.66
N ASN A 110 14.73 -18.61 -32.20
CA ASN A 110 14.52 -17.22 -32.59
C ASN A 110 13.65 -16.48 -31.56
N PRO A 111 14.01 -15.25 -31.15
CA PRO A 111 13.19 -14.43 -30.23
C PRO A 111 11.77 -14.16 -30.73
N ASN A 112 11.60 -13.84 -32.03
CA ASN A 112 10.30 -13.51 -32.61
C ASN A 112 9.50 -14.76 -33.01
N ASP A 113 10.13 -15.66 -33.79
CA ASP A 113 9.41 -16.78 -34.39
C ASP A 113 9.10 -17.89 -33.39
N HIS A 114 9.84 -17.97 -32.28
CA HIS A 114 9.71 -19.02 -31.30
C HIS A 114 9.27 -18.50 -29.91
N VAL A 115 10.04 -17.61 -29.28
CA VAL A 115 9.70 -17.12 -27.92
C VAL A 115 8.44 -16.27 -27.95
N ASN A 116 8.25 -15.44 -28.99
CA ASN A 116 7.08 -14.58 -29.17
C ASN A 116 5.94 -15.24 -29.95
N LYS A 117 5.99 -16.54 -30.22
CA LYS A 117 4.99 -17.25 -31.03
C LYS A 117 3.58 -17.06 -30.45
N CYS A 118 2.61 -16.77 -31.32
CA CYS A 118 1.21 -16.49 -31.00
C CYS A 118 0.99 -15.29 -30.06
N GLN A 119 1.91 -14.35 -30.02
CA GLN A 119 1.87 -13.18 -29.16
C GLN A 119 2.07 -11.88 -29.93
N SER A 120 1.60 -10.80 -29.37
CA SER A 120 1.99 -9.43 -29.62
C SER A 120 2.53 -8.84 -28.32
N THR A 121 3.25 -7.73 -28.39
CA THR A 121 3.51 -6.91 -27.18
C THR A 121 2.18 -6.54 -26.50
N ASN A 122 1.14 -6.28 -27.29
CA ASN A 122 -0.13 -5.75 -26.85
C ASN A 122 -0.94 -6.70 -25.93
N ASP A 123 -0.62 -7.99 -25.91
CA ASP A 123 -1.21 -8.95 -24.99
C ASP A 123 -0.19 -9.52 -23.99
N ALA A 124 1.03 -9.80 -24.41
CA ALA A 124 2.06 -10.36 -23.55
C ALA A 124 2.54 -9.36 -22.48
N TYR A 125 2.76 -8.10 -22.85
CA TYR A 125 3.24 -7.06 -21.94
C TYR A 125 2.22 -6.73 -20.83
N PRO A 126 0.97 -6.36 -21.12
CA PRO A 126 0.00 -6.07 -20.07
C PRO A 126 -0.30 -7.28 -19.20
N THR A 127 -0.27 -8.49 -19.71
CA THR A 127 -0.44 -9.71 -18.92
C THR A 127 0.70 -9.89 -17.92
N GLY A 128 1.95 -9.77 -18.36
CA GLY A 128 3.12 -9.83 -17.47
C GLY A 128 3.13 -8.69 -16.43
N PHE A 129 2.72 -7.50 -16.85
CA PHE A 129 2.55 -6.36 -15.97
C PHE A 129 1.52 -6.60 -14.87
N ARG A 130 0.33 -7.09 -15.20
CA ARG A 130 -0.73 -7.42 -14.22
C ARG A 130 -0.27 -8.45 -13.21
N ILE A 131 0.37 -9.54 -13.64
CA ILE A 131 0.95 -10.56 -12.74
C ILE A 131 1.97 -9.95 -11.78
N ALA A 132 2.86 -9.11 -12.31
CA ALA A 132 3.91 -8.46 -11.52
C ALA A 132 3.36 -7.49 -10.49
N VAL A 133 2.38 -6.67 -10.86
CA VAL A 133 1.71 -5.74 -9.93
C VAL A 133 1.00 -6.51 -8.82
N TYR A 134 0.29 -7.59 -9.16
CA TYR A 134 -0.38 -8.43 -8.18
C TYR A 134 0.61 -9.04 -7.16
N ALA A 135 1.73 -9.59 -7.65
CA ALA A 135 2.79 -10.13 -6.80
C ALA A 135 3.40 -9.06 -5.88
N SER A 136 3.61 -7.86 -6.39
CA SER A 136 4.12 -6.72 -5.62
C SER A 136 3.12 -6.26 -4.55
N ILE A 137 1.83 -6.28 -4.86
CA ILE A 137 0.75 -5.98 -3.91
C ILE A 137 0.75 -6.96 -2.74
N LEU A 138 0.97 -8.25 -2.97
CA LEU A 138 1.02 -9.24 -1.87
C LEU A 138 2.14 -8.92 -0.87
N LYS A 139 3.28 -8.41 -1.33
CA LYS A 139 4.36 -7.93 -0.45
C LYS A 139 3.97 -6.68 0.34
N LEU A 140 3.25 -5.76 -0.30
CA LEU A 140 2.71 -4.58 0.39
C LEU A 140 1.70 -4.98 1.47
N ILE A 141 0.81 -5.92 1.18
CA ILE A 141 -0.17 -6.45 2.15
C ILE A 141 0.53 -7.01 3.39
N ASP A 142 1.60 -7.78 3.21
CA ASP A 142 2.39 -8.29 4.33
C ASP A 142 2.97 -7.15 5.18
N ALA A 143 3.54 -6.13 4.54
CA ALA A 143 4.09 -4.96 5.23
C ALA A 143 3.03 -4.17 6.01
N ILE A 144 1.84 -3.99 5.43
CA ILE A 144 0.70 -3.32 6.10
C ILE A 144 0.25 -4.12 7.31
N ASN A 145 0.14 -5.45 7.18
CA ASN A 145 -0.28 -6.33 8.27
C ASN A 145 0.71 -6.28 9.43
N GLN A 146 2.01 -6.34 9.15
CA GLN A 146 3.06 -6.25 10.17
C GLN A 146 3.04 -4.88 10.88
N LEU A 147 2.86 -3.78 10.15
CA LEU A 147 2.73 -2.46 10.73
C LEU A 147 1.47 -2.37 11.61
N GLY A 148 0.34 -2.88 11.14
CA GLY A 148 -0.92 -2.94 11.90
C GLY A 148 -0.76 -3.71 13.21
N GLU A 149 -0.07 -4.85 13.18
CA GLU A 149 0.24 -5.62 14.38
C GLU A 149 1.15 -4.85 15.34
N GLY A 150 2.14 -4.12 14.83
CA GLY A 150 2.96 -3.23 15.65
C GLY A 150 2.15 -2.17 16.40
N PHE A 151 1.19 -1.54 15.73
CA PHE A 151 0.25 -0.62 16.38
C PHE A 151 -0.63 -1.34 17.42
N GLN A 152 -1.08 -2.56 17.14
CA GLN A 152 -1.88 -3.35 18.08
C GLN A 152 -1.09 -3.72 19.34
N GLN A 153 0.18 -4.07 19.20
CA GLN A 153 1.06 -4.33 20.36
C GLN A 153 1.20 -3.09 21.23
N LYS A 154 1.35 -1.91 20.65
CA LYS A 154 1.36 -0.63 21.36
C LYS A 154 0.00 -0.30 21.98
N ALA A 155 -1.10 -0.65 21.31
CA ALA A 155 -2.43 -0.49 21.87
C ALA A 155 -2.61 -1.28 23.17
N VAL A 156 -2.10 -2.50 23.23
CA VAL A 156 -2.11 -3.33 24.47
C VAL A 156 -1.18 -2.74 25.52
N GLU A 157 0.03 -2.30 25.14
CA GLU A 157 0.98 -1.66 26.05
C GLU A 157 0.41 -0.40 26.71
N PHE A 158 -0.36 0.39 25.96
CA PHE A 158 -0.90 1.67 26.39
C PHE A 158 -2.38 1.62 26.83
N GLN A 159 -2.95 0.44 27.00
CA GLN A 159 -4.39 0.25 27.28
C GLN A 159 -4.89 0.96 28.53
N ASP A 160 -4.03 1.10 29.54
CA ASP A 160 -4.35 1.71 30.84
C ASP A 160 -3.84 3.14 31.00
N ILE A 161 -3.42 3.77 29.89
CA ILE A 161 -2.96 5.16 29.90
C ILE A 161 -4.11 6.08 29.52
N LEU A 162 -4.64 6.78 30.53
CA LEU A 162 -5.68 7.78 30.36
C LEU A 162 -5.13 9.01 29.64
N LYS A 163 -5.86 9.50 28.64
CA LYS A 163 -5.53 10.73 27.91
C LYS A 163 -6.77 11.54 27.57
N MET A 164 -6.58 12.79 27.19
CA MET A 164 -7.64 13.63 26.64
C MET A 164 -7.78 13.37 25.14
N GLY A 165 -8.97 12.92 24.71
CA GLY A 165 -9.35 12.92 23.30
C GLY A 165 -9.60 14.34 22.80
N ARG A 166 -9.27 14.62 21.54
CA ARG A 166 -9.42 15.94 20.93
C ARG A 166 -10.23 15.87 19.65
N THR A 167 -11.11 16.84 19.47
CA THR A 167 -11.78 17.14 18.22
C THR A 167 -11.47 18.57 17.81
N GLN A 168 -11.11 18.81 16.54
CA GLN A 168 -10.66 20.14 16.08
C GLN A 168 -9.47 20.70 16.89
N LEU A 169 -8.63 19.81 17.42
CA LEU A 169 -7.52 20.08 18.35
C LEU A 169 -7.95 20.72 19.69
N GLN A 170 -9.23 20.73 19.98
CA GLN A 170 -9.77 21.15 21.28
C GLN A 170 -10.05 19.95 22.17
N ASP A 171 -10.00 20.16 23.49
CA ASP A 171 -10.35 19.15 24.46
C ASP A 171 -11.77 18.62 24.21
N ALA A 172 -11.91 17.29 24.18
CA ALA A 172 -13.21 16.64 24.06
C ALA A 172 -13.52 15.85 25.32
N VAL A 173 -13.26 14.55 25.31
CA VAL A 173 -13.51 13.65 26.43
C VAL A 173 -12.34 12.71 26.65
N PRO A 174 -12.18 12.17 27.88
CA PRO A 174 -11.16 11.16 28.17
C PRO A 174 -11.31 9.91 27.30
N MET A 175 -10.18 9.33 26.96
CA MET A 175 -10.01 8.05 26.29
C MET A 175 -8.70 7.42 26.76
N THR A 176 -8.34 6.23 26.26
CA THR A 176 -7.00 5.67 26.50
C THR A 176 -6.09 5.88 25.29
N LEU A 177 -4.80 6.01 25.54
CA LEU A 177 -3.79 6.02 24.46
C LEU A 177 -3.82 4.69 23.69
N GLY A 178 -4.13 3.58 24.39
CA GLY A 178 -4.29 2.28 23.73
C GLY A 178 -5.44 2.26 22.73
N GLN A 179 -6.57 2.91 23.00
CA GLN A 179 -7.68 3.05 22.05
C GLN A 179 -7.27 3.82 20.79
N GLU A 180 -6.45 4.85 20.93
CA GLU A 180 -5.92 5.62 19.77
C GLU A 180 -5.03 4.76 18.90
N PHE A 181 -4.09 4.01 19.48
CA PHE A 181 -3.21 3.11 18.74
C PHE A 181 -3.97 1.92 18.12
N HIS A 182 -4.99 1.41 18.80
CA HIS A 182 -5.89 0.40 18.22
C HIS A 182 -6.62 0.94 16.98
N ALA A 183 -7.08 2.19 17.02
CA ALA A 183 -7.72 2.83 15.87
C ALA A 183 -6.76 2.93 14.65
N PHE A 184 -5.47 3.17 14.87
CA PHE A 184 -4.47 3.13 13.80
C PHE A 184 -4.35 1.74 13.16
N ASN A 185 -4.35 0.67 13.97
CA ASN A 185 -4.38 -0.70 13.47
C ASN A 185 -5.63 -0.96 12.62
N VAL A 186 -6.81 -0.56 13.09
CA VAL A 186 -8.08 -0.75 12.35
C VAL A 186 -8.05 -0.03 11.01
N LEU A 187 -7.55 1.21 10.97
CA LEU A 187 -7.37 1.97 9.72
C LEU A 187 -6.56 1.18 8.68
N LEU A 188 -5.47 0.54 9.10
CA LEU A 188 -4.61 -0.25 8.21
C LEU A 188 -5.26 -1.56 7.77
N ASN A 189 -5.95 -2.25 8.67
CA ASN A 189 -6.65 -3.50 8.34
C ASN A 189 -7.77 -3.30 7.30
N GLU A 190 -8.44 -2.17 7.32
CA GLU A 190 -9.41 -1.80 6.28
C GLU A 190 -8.75 -1.66 4.92
N GLU A 191 -7.54 -1.09 4.86
CA GLU A 191 -6.83 -0.87 3.60
C GLU A 191 -6.36 -2.19 2.99
N THR A 192 -5.90 -3.15 3.78
CA THR A 192 -5.57 -4.49 3.31
C THR A 192 -6.73 -5.11 2.53
N LYS A 193 -7.94 -5.07 3.10
CA LYS A 193 -9.15 -5.60 2.45
C LYS A 193 -9.50 -4.84 1.17
N CYS A 194 -9.38 -3.50 1.20
CA CYS A 194 -9.68 -2.66 0.05
C CYS A 194 -8.71 -2.95 -1.12
N ILE A 195 -7.41 -2.98 -0.85
CA ILE A 195 -6.38 -3.23 -1.86
C ILE A 195 -6.53 -4.62 -2.47
N LEU A 196 -6.73 -5.67 -1.66
CA LEU A 196 -6.92 -7.03 -2.16
C LEU A 196 -8.16 -7.14 -3.07
N ARG A 197 -9.27 -6.50 -2.69
CA ARG A 197 -10.49 -6.50 -3.52
C ARG A 197 -10.25 -5.82 -4.87
N THR A 198 -9.54 -4.69 -4.91
CA THR A 198 -9.24 -4.03 -6.18
C THR A 198 -8.20 -4.77 -7.01
N ALA A 199 -7.24 -5.44 -6.35
CA ALA A 199 -6.22 -6.23 -7.04
C ALA A 199 -6.80 -7.42 -7.83
N GLU A 200 -7.97 -7.92 -7.46
CA GLU A 200 -8.68 -8.97 -8.23
C GLU A 200 -8.92 -8.57 -9.69
N LEU A 201 -9.07 -7.27 -9.96
CA LEU A 201 -9.22 -6.75 -11.33
C LEU A 201 -7.99 -7.02 -12.22
N LEU A 202 -6.82 -7.24 -11.63
CA LEU A 202 -5.60 -7.57 -12.35
C LEU A 202 -5.56 -9.02 -12.84
N LEU A 203 -6.41 -9.89 -12.31
CA LEU A 203 -6.44 -11.31 -12.62
C LEU A 203 -7.15 -11.63 -13.93
N GLU A 204 -7.90 -10.70 -14.50
CA GLU A 204 -8.44 -10.81 -15.85
C GLU A 204 -7.39 -10.32 -16.85
N VAL A 205 -6.98 -11.21 -17.79
CA VAL A 205 -5.87 -10.96 -18.71
C VAL A 205 -6.29 -11.09 -20.16
N ASN A 206 -5.64 -10.35 -21.05
CA ASN A 206 -5.89 -10.40 -22.48
C ASN A 206 -4.91 -11.30 -23.25
N LEU A 207 -4.20 -12.21 -22.60
CA LEU A 207 -3.27 -13.14 -23.25
C LEU A 207 -4.00 -13.96 -24.32
N GLY A 208 -3.44 -13.97 -25.53
CA GLY A 208 -4.05 -14.56 -26.71
C GLY A 208 -4.77 -13.57 -27.62
N ALA A 209 -4.95 -12.32 -27.17
CA ALA A 209 -5.57 -11.25 -27.98
C ALA A 209 -4.76 -10.89 -29.22
N THR A 210 -3.45 -11.03 -29.14
CA THR A 210 -2.47 -10.58 -30.12
C THR A 210 -2.53 -9.07 -30.35
N ALA A 211 -2.67 -8.59 -31.59
CA ALA A 211 -2.50 -7.19 -31.94
C ALA A 211 -3.55 -6.26 -31.33
N ILE A 212 -4.82 -6.61 -31.45
CA ILE A 212 -5.97 -5.76 -31.06
C ILE A 212 -7.14 -6.51 -30.42
N GLY A 213 -6.98 -7.80 -30.13
CA GLY A 213 -8.07 -8.61 -29.57
C GLY A 213 -8.74 -9.58 -30.54
N THR A 214 -8.33 -9.60 -31.80
CA THR A 214 -8.93 -10.48 -32.84
C THR A 214 -8.26 -11.86 -32.91
N ARG A 215 -7.28 -12.13 -32.08
CA ARG A 215 -6.54 -13.41 -32.02
C ARG A 215 -5.79 -13.77 -33.32
N LEU A 216 -5.36 -12.74 -34.04
CA LEU A 216 -4.62 -12.93 -35.31
C LEU A 216 -3.40 -13.82 -35.11
N ASN A 217 -3.23 -14.82 -35.97
CA ASN A 217 -2.11 -15.77 -35.99
C ASN A 217 -2.02 -16.70 -34.77
N THR A 218 -3.14 -16.97 -34.12
CA THR A 218 -3.24 -18.00 -33.07
C THR A 218 -4.08 -19.18 -33.56
N PRO A 219 -3.72 -20.42 -33.22
CA PRO A 219 -4.56 -21.58 -33.49
C PRO A 219 -5.77 -21.62 -32.52
N ASP A 220 -6.79 -22.39 -32.91
CA ASP A 220 -7.95 -22.62 -32.06
C ASP A 220 -7.54 -23.19 -30.70
N GLY A 221 -8.16 -22.68 -29.62
CA GLY A 221 -7.89 -23.10 -28.24
C GLY A 221 -6.66 -22.46 -27.59
N TYR A 222 -5.84 -21.69 -28.32
CA TYR A 222 -4.63 -21.07 -27.77
C TYR A 222 -4.89 -20.18 -26.57
N GLN A 223 -5.87 -19.27 -26.65
CA GLN A 223 -6.18 -18.32 -25.57
C GLN A 223 -6.47 -19.04 -24.25
N GLN A 224 -7.40 -20.00 -24.29
CA GLN A 224 -7.81 -20.74 -23.10
C GLN A 224 -6.65 -21.52 -22.50
N LEU A 225 -5.88 -22.20 -23.35
CA LEU A 225 -4.74 -23.00 -22.92
C LEU A 225 -3.61 -22.12 -22.35
N ALA A 226 -3.28 -21.01 -23.02
CA ALA A 226 -2.24 -20.09 -22.55
C ALA A 226 -2.59 -19.47 -21.19
N VAL A 227 -3.84 -19.06 -20.98
CA VAL A 227 -4.30 -18.51 -19.69
C VAL A 227 -4.32 -19.59 -18.60
N GLN A 228 -4.74 -20.82 -18.93
CA GLN A 228 -4.66 -21.95 -18.00
C GLN A 228 -3.21 -22.23 -17.57
N LYS A 229 -2.27 -22.29 -18.54
CA LYS A 229 -0.85 -22.45 -18.23
C LYS A 229 -0.29 -21.30 -17.40
N LEU A 230 -0.73 -20.09 -17.66
CA LEU A 230 -0.33 -18.92 -16.86
C LEU A 230 -0.82 -19.04 -15.41
N ALA A 231 -2.05 -19.50 -15.20
CA ALA A 231 -2.56 -19.76 -13.85
C ALA A 231 -1.71 -20.80 -13.10
N GLU A 232 -1.32 -21.87 -13.77
CA GLU A 232 -0.43 -22.91 -13.22
C GLU A 232 0.97 -22.34 -12.91
N VAL A 233 1.59 -21.62 -13.84
CA VAL A 233 2.94 -21.07 -13.71
C VAL A 233 3.02 -19.99 -12.62
N SER A 234 2.03 -19.12 -12.56
CA SER A 234 1.99 -18.00 -11.61
C SER A 234 1.43 -18.38 -10.22
N ASN A 235 0.76 -19.51 -10.14
CA ASN A 235 -0.05 -19.92 -8.98
C ASN A 235 -1.10 -18.85 -8.59
N LEU A 236 -1.67 -18.18 -9.59
CA LEU A 236 -2.70 -17.16 -9.43
C LEU A 236 -3.97 -17.58 -10.20
N PRO A 237 -5.16 -17.24 -9.72
CA PRO A 237 -6.42 -17.58 -10.38
C PRO A 237 -6.72 -16.63 -11.54
N VAL A 238 -5.80 -16.50 -12.49
CA VAL A 238 -6.01 -15.66 -13.67
C VAL A 238 -7.08 -16.25 -14.58
N VAL A 239 -7.87 -15.38 -15.18
CA VAL A 239 -8.97 -15.72 -16.07
C VAL A 239 -8.83 -14.95 -17.40
N PRO A 240 -9.33 -15.51 -18.52
CA PRO A 240 -9.36 -14.78 -19.77
C PRO A 240 -10.36 -13.62 -19.70
N ALA A 241 -10.02 -12.52 -20.36
CA ALA A 241 -10.92 -11.38 -20.52
C ALA A 241 -12.21 -11.77 -21.26
N GLU A 242 -13.33 -11.16 -20.90
CA GLU A 242 -14.62 -11.39 -21.54
C GLU A 242 -14.59 -10.94 -23.00
N ASP A 243 -14.07 -9.73 -23.27
CA ASP A 243 -13.82 -9.20 -24.62
C ASP A 243 -12.36 -8.78 -24.78
N LEU A 244 -11.67 -9.40 -25.73
CA LEU A 244 -10.24 -9.16 -25.93
C LEU A 244 -9.94 -7.81 -26.59
N ILE A 245 -10.89 -7.22 -27.32
CA ILE A 245 -10.69 -5.90 -27.94
C ILE A 245 -10.79 -4.83 -26.87
N GLU A 246 -11.79 -4.90 -26.02
CA GLU A 246 -11.93 -4.03 -24.83
C GLU A 246 -10.70 -4.14 -23.95
N ALA A 247 -10.32 -5.36 -23.55
CA ALA A 247 -9.22 -5.61 -22.62
C ALA A 247 -7.84 -5.23 -23.18
N THR A 248 -7.67 -5.04 -24.47
CA THR A 248 -6.42 -4.57 -25.09
C THR A 248 -6.27 -3.04 -24.98
N SER A 249 -7.35 -2.30 -24.83
CA SER A 249 -7.34 -0.83 -24.74
C SER A 249 -7.64 -0.29 -23.34
N ASP A 250 -8.44 -0.98 -22.54
CA ASP A 250 -8.87 -0.48 -21.23
C ASP A 250 -7.77 -0.59 -20.16
N CYS A 251 -7.63 0.51 -19.41
CA CYS A 251 -6.72 0.62 -18.26
C CYS A 251 -7.45 0.88 -16.92
N GLY A 252 -8.77 0.67 -16.88
CA GLY A 252 -9.60 0.93 -15.70
C GLY A 252 -9.15 0.16 -14.45
N ALA A 253 -8.65 -1.06 -14.61
CA ALA A 253 -8.10 -1.85 -13.52
C ALA A 253 -6.93 -1.13 -12.83
N TYR A 254 -6.04 -0.52 -13.57
CA TYR A 254 -4.89 0.22 -13.03
C TYR A 254 -5.31 1.47 -12.27
N VAL A 255 -6.29 2.20 -12.79
CA VAL A 255 -6.88 3.36 -12.11
C VAL A 255 -7.44 2.94 -10.75
N MET A 256 -8.22 1.87 -10.71
CA MET A 256 -8.86 1.40 -9.48
C MET A 256 -7.85 0.90 -8.45
N VAL A 257 -6.87 0.10 -8.88
CA VAL A 257 -5.81 -0.41 -8.00
C VAL A 257 -4.98 0.75 -7.44
N HIS A 258 -4.55 1.69 -8.28
CA HIS A 258 -3.75 2.82 -7.80
C HIS A 258 -4.57 3.75 -6.89
N SER A 259 -5.87 3.91 -7.13
CA SER A 259 -6.76 4.64 -6.22
C SER A 259 -6.81 4.00 -4.83
N SER A 260 -6.72 2.67 -4.73
CA SER A 260 -6.61 2.01 -3.43
C SER A 260 -5.26 2.26 -2.74
N LEU A 261 -4.17 2.36 -3.49
CA LEU A 261 -2.87 2.77 -2.97
C LEU A 261 -2.87 4.22 -2.48
N LYS A 262 -3.51 5.12 -3.22
CA LYS A 262 -3.74 6.50 -2.78
C LYS A 262 -4.54 6.55 -1.48
N ARG A 263 -5.60 5.76 -1.34
CA ARG A 263 -6.39 5.67 -0.11
C ARG A 263 -5.54 5.24 1.09
N LEU A 264 -4.68 4.23 0.93
CA LEU A 264 -3.69 3.84 1.93
C LEU A 264 -2.76 5.01 2.28
N ALA A 265 -2.21 5.70 1.27
CA ALA A 265 -1.31 6.83 1.48
C ALA A 265 -1.97 7.95 2.30
N VAL A 266 -3.23 8.28 2.04
CA VAL A 266 -4.00 9.27 2.80
C VAL A 266 -4.12 8.87 4.27
N LYS A 267 -4.47 7.62 4.55
CA LYS A 267 -4.62 7.12 5.94
C LYS A 267 -3.27 7.02 6.65
N LEU A 268 -2.25 6.52 5.98
CA LEU A 268 -0.90 6.40 6.55
C LEU A 268 -0.30 7.77 6.87
N SER A 269 -0.50 8.75 5.99
CA SER A 269 -0.07 10.12 6.22
C SER A 269 -0.80 10.76 7.41
N LYS A 270 -2.09 10.50 7.56
CA LYS A 270 -2.88 10.93 8.73
C LYS A 270 -2.31 10.35 10.02
N ILE A 271 -2.01 9.07 10.07
CA ILE A 271 -1.38 8.44 11.24
C ILE A 271 -0.05 9.12 11.57
N CYS A 272 0.78 9.36 10.57
CA CYS A 272 2.07 10.04 10.76
C CYS A 272 1.92 11.49 11.25
N ASN A 273 0.90 12.21 10.78
CA ASN A 273 0.59 13.56 11.29
C ASN A 273 0.24 13.51 12.78
N ASP A 274 -0.55 12.54 13.21
CA ASP A 274 -0.90 12.37 14.61
C ASP A 274 0.32 12.00 15.46
N LEU A 275 1.16 11.07 15.00
CA LEU A 275 2.41 10.72 15.71
C LEU A 275 3.34 11.91 15.88
N ARG A 276 3.46 12.76 14.86
CA ARG A 276 4.26 14.00 14.92
C ARG A 276 3.67 14.99 15.93
N LEU A 277 2.35 15.13 15.97
CA LEU A 277 1.68 16.04 16.90
C LEU A 277 1.76 15.54 18.34
N LEU A 278 1.47 14.26 18.57
CA LEU A 278 1.51 13.66 19.93
C LEU A 278 2.92 13.70 20.55
N SER A 279 3.97 13.64 19.73
CA SER A 279 5.38 13.70 20.19
C SER A 279 5.95 15.12 20.23
N SER A 280 5.16 16.14 19.94
CA SER A 280 5.62 17.52 19.85
C SER A 280 6.09 18.08 21.19
N GLY A 281 7.06 18.96 21.17
CA GLY A 281 7.61 19.59 22.38
C GLY A 281 9.09 19.25 22.59
N PRO A 282 9.51 18.77 23.78
CA PRO A 282 8.69 18.24 24.87
C PRO A 282 8.01 19.27 25.78
N ARG A 283 8.53 20.50 25.90
CA ARG A 283 8.00 21.49 26.86
C ARG A 283 6.96 22.44 26.28
N ALA A 284 7.04 22.69 24.98
CA ALA A 284 6.15 23.62 24.26
C ALA A 284 5.24 22.87 23.25
N GLY A 285 4.90 21.65 23.52
CA GLY A 285 4.02 20.83 22.70
C GLY A 285 3.23 19.83 23.53
N LEU A 286 2.62 18.84 22.90
CA LEU A 286 1.75 17.86 23.57
C LEU A 286 2.52 16.88 24.44
N ASN A 287 3.66 16.39 23.98
CA ASN A 287 4.54 15.48 24.73
C ASN A 287 3.82 14.26 25.33
N GLU A 288 2.81 13.73 24.66
CA GLU A 288 2.07 12.56 25.14
C GLU A 288 2.84 11.25 24.90
N ILE A 289 3.65 11.21 23.83
CA ILE A 289 4.50 10.08 23.46
C ILE A 289 5.93 10.54 23.16
N ASN A 290 6.87 9.60 23.22
CA ASN A 290 8.24 9.80 22.74
C ASN A 290 8.50 8.88 21.55
N LEU A 291 9.14 9.41 20.52
CA LEU A 291 9.65 8.64 19.38
C LEU A 291 11.12 8.29 19.60
N PRO A 292 11.63 7.19 19.00
CA PRO A 292 13.05 6.85 19.06
C PRO A 292 13.95 7.97 18.51
N GLU A 293 15.05 8.23 19.19
CA GLU A 293 16.09 9.13 18.71
C GLU A 293 16.98 8.38 17.70
N LEU A 294 16.94 8.76 16.43
CA LEU A 294 17.61 8.06 15.34
C LEU A 294 18.78 8.84 14.74
N GLN A 295 18.79 10.14 14.89
CA GLN A 295 19.81 11.04 14.35
C GLN A 295 19.85 12.35 15.13
N ALA A 296 20.90 13.15 14.93
CA ALA A 296 20.96 14.49 15.49
C ALA A 296 19.75 15.32 15.03
N GLY A 297 18.97 15.81 15.97
CA GLY A 297 17.75 16.58 15.67
C GLY A 297 18.02 18.00 15.17
N SER A 298 19.22 18.53 15.48
CA SER A 298 19.63 19.88 15.09
C SER A 298 21.15 19.99 15.15
N SER A 299 21.72 20.83 14.29
CA SER A 299 23.13 21.19 14.34
C SER A 299 23.47 22.23 15.42
N ILE A 300 22.46 22.90 15.99
CA ILE A 300 22.66 23.99 16.97
C ILE A 300 21.88 23.83 18.27
N MET A 301 20.82 23.00 18.31
CA MET A 301 19.99 22.77 19.50
C MET A 301 20.29 21.42 20.11
N PRO A 302 20.88 21.34 21.33
CA PRO A 302 21.17 20.06 21.96
C PRO A 302 19.88 19.35 22.37
N ALA A 303 19.91 18.02 22.36
CA ALA A 303 18.82 17.14 22.82
C ALA A 303 17.48 17.30 22.05
N LYS A 304 17.49 17.88 20.85
CA LYS A 304 16.30 18.00 20.01
C LYS A 304 16.09 16.67 19.26
N VAL A 305 14.94 16.04 19.48
CA VAL A 305 14.51 14.81 18.76
C VAL A 305 13.41 15.17 17.79
N ASN A 306 13.65 14.98 16.48
CA ASN A 306 12.65 15.23 15.45
C ASN A 306 11.94 13.94 15.03
N PRO A 307 10.66 14.02 14.60
CA PRO A 307 9.87 12.87 14.16
C PRO A 307 10.21 12.47 12.71
N VAL A 308 11.49 12.17 12.44
CA VAL A 308 12.03 12.04 11.08
C VAL A 308 11.44 10.86 10.29
N VAL A 309 11.05 9.78 10.96
CA VAL A 309 10.43 8.64 10.28
C VAL A 309 8.98 8.95 9.87
N PRO A 310 8.10 9.46 10.75
CA PRO A 310 6.81 9.97 10.29
C PRO A 310 6.91 11.01 9.16
N GLU A 311 7.91 11.90 9.18
CA GLU A 311 8.13 12.89 8.13
C GLU A 311 8.45 12.25 6.77
N VAL A 312 9.36 11.28 6.71
CA VAL A 312 9.68 10.61 5.44
C VAL A 312 8.50 9.79 4.93
N VAL A 313 7.71 9.18 5.82
CA VAL A 313 6.50 8.47 5.42
C VAL A 313 5.46 9.43 4.83
N ASN A 314 5.28 10.63 5.42
CA ASN A 314 4.44 11.68 4.80
C ASN A 314 4.89 11.99 3.36
N GLN A 315 6.20 12.14 3.13
CA GLN A 315 6.76 12.42 1.79
C GLN A 315 6.47 11.28 0.81
N VAL A 316 6.62 10.04 1.24
CA VAL A 316 6.23 8.86 0.45
C VAL A 316 4.76 8.92 0.06
N CYS A 317 3.88 9.24 1.01
CA CYS A 317 2.44 9.34 0.75
C CYS A 317 2.12 10.45 -0.26
N PHE A 318 2.78 11.60 -0.19
CA PHE A 318 2.61 12.68 -1.16
C PHE A 318 3.03 12.25 -2.58
N LYS A 319 4.13 11.51 -2.69
CA LYS A 319 4.60 10.97 -3.97
C LYS A 319 3.59 9.99 -4.58
N VAL A 320 3.03 9.10 -3.76
CA VAL A 320 1.99 8.15 -4.20
C VAL A 320 0.74 8.88 -4.69
N ILE A 321 0.30 9.91 -4.00
CA ILE A 321 -0.84 10.73 -4.42
C ILE A 321 -0.55 11.41 -5.78
N GLY A 322 0.67 11.91 -5.99
CA GLY A 322 1.11 12.44 -7.28
C GLY A 322 1.11 11.39 -8.39
N ASN A 323 1.57 10.18 -8.10
CA ASN A 323 1.56 9.06 -9.04
C ASN A 323 0.13 8.65 -9.45
N ASP A 324 -0.85 8.80 -8.56
CA ASP A 324 -2.26 8.52 -8.88
C ASP A 324 -2.79 9.42 -10.01
N THR A 325 -2.40 10.68 -10.02
CA THR A 325 -2.72 11.61 -11.11
C THR A 325 -2.06 11.15 -12.42
N THR A 326 -0.80 10.70 -12.38
CA THR A 326 -0.09 10.16 -13.54
C THR A 326 -0.82 8.96 -14.12
N VAL A 327 -1.23 7.99 -13.28
CA VAL A 327 -1.98 6.80 -13.71
C VAL A 327 -3.32 7.19 -14.35
N THR A 328 -4.03 8.13 -13.75
CA THR A 328 -5.31 8.62 -14.28
C THR A 328 -5.15 9.23 -15.66
N MET A 329 -4.19 10.15 -15.83
CA MET A 329 -3.93 10.81 -17.11
C MET A 329 -3.46 9.84 -18.19
N ALA A 330 -2.57 8.92 -17.85
CA ALA A 330 -2.06 7.93 -18.79
C ALA A 330 -3.15 6.93 -19.21
N SER A 331 -4.05 6.57 -18.30
CA SER A 331 -5.18 5.69 -18.61
C SER A 331 -6.21 6.36 -19.52
N GLU A 332 -6.46 7.65 -19.36
CA GLU A 332 -7.35 8.44 -20.21
C GLU A 332 -6.76 8.66 -21.61
N ALA A 333 -5.44 8.78 -21.73
CA ALA A 333 -4.76 9.14 -22.96
C ALA A 333 -4.74 8.05 -24.05
N GLY A 334 -5.23 6.84 -23.77
CA GLY A 334 -5.35 5.76 -24.77
C GLY A 334 -6.29 6.15 -25.92
N GLN A 335 -5.99 5.69 -27.11
CA GLN A 335 -6.78 5.95 -28.30
C GLN A 335 -7.07 4.65 -29.05
N LEU A 336 -8.32 4.49 -29.46
CA LEU A 336 -8.81 3.35 -30.24
C LEU A 336 -8.50 2.00 -29.53
N GLN A 337 -7.87 1.05 -30.19
CA GLN A 337 -7.75 -0.33 -29.74
C GLN A 337 -6.52 -0.62 -28.88
N LEU A 338 -5.74 0.39 -28.49
CA LEU A 338 -4.57 0.20 -27.64
C LEU A 338 -4.27 1.45 -26.80
N ASN A 339 -4.03 1.28 -25.52
CA ASN A 339 -3.40 2.31 -24.71
C ASN A 339 -1.88 2.16 -24.75
N VAL A 340 -1.19 3.15 -25.33
CA VAL A 340 0.27 3.14 -25.49
C VAL A 340 1.03 3.70 -24.29
N MET A 341 0.32 4.16 -23.25
CA MET A 341 0.91 4.81 -22.06
C MET A 341 1.17 3.84 -20.89
N GLU A 342 0.95 2.54 -21.07
CA GLU A 342 1.20 1.54 -20.01
C GLU A 342 2.61 1.60 -19.39
N PRO A 343 3.70 1.92 -20.10
CA PRO A 343 5.01 2.06 -19.47
C PRO A 343 5.05 3.05 -18.31
N VAL A 344 4.45 4.24 -18.43
CA VAL A 344 4.41 5.21 -17.34
C VAL A 344 3.41 4.80 -16.25
N ILE A 345 2.34 4.11 -16.61
CA ILE A 345 1.43 3.48 -15.64
C ILE A 345 2.24 2.47 -14.80
N GLY A 346 3.04 1.62 -15.44
CA GLY A 346 3.90 0.64 -14.79
C GLY A 346 4.91 1.29 -13.85
N GLN A 347 5.60 2.32 -14.31
CA GLN A 347 6.55 3.07 -13.49
C GLN A 347 5.87 3.62 -12.22
N ALA A 348 4.72 4.27 -12.35
CA ALA A 348 4.00 4.83 -11.23
C ALA A 348 3.47 3.76 -10.27
N MET A 349 2.92 2.66 -10.79
CA MET A 349 2.40 1.54 -9.99
C MET A 349 3.51 0.87 -9.17
N PHE A 350 4.60 0.45 -9.81
CA PHE A 350 5.70 -0.24 -9.12
C PHE A 350 6.41 0.67 -8.14
N GLU A 351 6.64 1.94 -8.49
CA GLU A 351 7.22 2.91 -7.57
C GLU A 351 6.33 3.08 -6.33
N SER A 352 5.03 3.31 -6.50
CA SER A 352 4.10 3.50 -5.40
C SER A 352 4.05 2.30 -4.46
N ILE A 353 3.96 1.08 -5.00
CA ILE A 353 3.94 -0.15 -4.21
C ILE A 353 5.26 -0.33 -3.46
N HIS A 354 6.39 -0.13 -4.14
CA HIS A 354 7.72 -0.28 -3.55
C HIS A 354 7.97 0.68 -2.40
N ILE A 355 7.72 1.97 -2.60
CA ILE A 355 7.98 2.97 -1.56
C ILE A 355 6.99 2.86 -0.40
N LEU A 356 5.72 2.48 -0.65
CA LEU A 356 4.75 2.20 0.42
C LEU A 356 5.15 0.99 1.24
N THR A 357 5.61 -0.09 0.60
CA THR A 357 6.09 -1.30 1.29
C THR A 357 7.23 -0.96 2.22
N ASN A 358 8.24 -0.25 1.71
CA ASN A 358 9.40 0.15 2.51
C ASN A 358 9.03 1.17 3.60
N ALA A 359 8.10 2.08 3.34
CA ALA A 359 7.61 3.02 4.34
C ALA A 359 6.91 2.33 5.51
N CYS A 360 6.11 1.28 5.25
CA CYS A 360 5.47 0.49 6.29
C CYS A 360 6.50 -0.20 7.20
N TYR A 361 7.51 -0.86 6.62
CA TYR A 361 8.58 -1.48 7.40
C TYR A 361 9.42 -0.44 8.16
N ASN A 362 9.78 0.66 7.51
CA ASN A 362 10.56 1.72 8.13
C ASN A 362 9.81 2.34 9.32
N LEU A 363 8.50 2.63 9.16
CA LEU A 363 7.66 3.16 10.24
C LEU A 363 7.56 2.18 11.40
N LEU A 364 7.38 0.88 11.13
CA LEU A 364 7.32 -0.16 12.15
C LEU A 364 8.65 -0.27 12.91
N GLU A 365 9.73 -0.52 12.20
CA GLU A 365 11.03 -0.89 12.79
C GLU A 365 11.73 0.29 13.45
N LYS A 366 11.63 1.48 12.86
CA LYS A 366 12.38 2.66 13.30
C LYS A 366 11.55 3.64 14.15
N CYS A 367 10.25 3.47 14.20
CA CYS A 367 9.38 4.37 14.95
C CYS A 367 8.45 3.62 15.90
N VAL A 368 7.42 2.94 15.37
CA VAL A 368 6.31 2.40 16.17
C VAL A 368 6.78 1.44 17.26
N SER A 369 7.67 0.51 16.95
CA SER A 369 8.19 -0.48 17.92
C SER A 369 8.88 0.16 19.15
N GLY A 370 9.46 1.34 18.98
CA GLY A 370 10.18 2.05 20.03
C GLY A 370 9.43 3.21 20.67
N ILE A 371 8.15 3.45 20.33
CA ILE A 371 7.34 4.50 20.96
C ILE A 371 7.14 4.20 22.44
N THR A 372 7.32 5.21 23.28
CA THR A 372 6.97 5.18 24.71
C THR A 372 5.96 6.26 25.04
N ALA A 373 5.20 6.07 26.11
CA ALA A 373 4.17 7.01 26.54
C ALA A 373 4.63 7.82 27.77
N ASN A 374 4.24 9.09 27.81
CA ASN A 374 4.41 9.97 28.96
C ASN A 374 3.12 9.98 29.78
N LYS A 375 2.89 8.93 30.57
CA LYS A 375 1.65 8.69 31.32
C LYS A 375 1.24 9.90 32.17
N ALA A 376 2.15 10.46 32.94
CA ALA A 376 1.83 11.61 33.81
C ALA A 376 1.39 12.86 33.02
N VAL A 377 1.96 13.07 31.83
CA VAL A 377 1.54 14.16 30.92
C VAL A 377 0.14 13.92 30.40
N CYS A 378 -0.12 12.71 29.87
CA CYS A 378 -1.45 12.33 29.39
C CYS A 378 -2.54 12.51 30.45
N GLU A 379 -2.31 12.00 31.66
CA GLU A 379 -3.25 12.11 32.79
C GLU A 379 -3.44 13.57 33.22
N SER A 380 -2.38 14.38 33.25
CA SER A 380 -2.48 15.79 33.66
C SER A 380 -3.41 16.59 32.73
N TYR A 381 -3.40 16.31 31.43
CA TYR A 381 -4.33 16.95 30.49
C TYR A 381 -5.78 16.60 30.78
N VAL A 382 -6.07 15.39 31.24
CA VAL A 382 -7.43 14.98 31.60
C VAL A 382 -7.90 15.72 32.85
N TYR A 383 -7.13 15.64 33.92
CA TYR A 383 -7.55 16.21 35.22
C TYR A 383 -7.55 17.74 35.26
N ASN A 384 -6.78 18.38 34.37
CA ASN A 384 -6.77 19.83 34.25
C ASN A 384 -7.76 20.36 33.19
N SER A 385 -8.39 19.47 32.40
CA SER A 385 -9.36 19.89 31.41
C SER A 385 -10.70 20.29 32.00
N ILE A 386 -11.30 21.35 31.46
CA ILE A 386 -12.68 21.74 31.80
C ILE A 386 -13.67 20.70 31.27
N GLY A 387 -13.32 20.00 30.18
CA GLY A 387 -14.18 19.01 29.51
C GLY A 387 -14.64 17.86 30.41
N ILE A 388 -13.91 17.54 31.49
CA ILE A 388 -14.33 16.49 32.45
C ILE A 388 -15.61 16.83 33.23
N VAL A 389 -16.04 18.08 33.23
CA VAL A 389 -17.32 18.48 33.80
C VAL A 389 -18.49 17.70 33.21
N THR A 390 -18.37 17.27 31.96
CA THR A 390 -19.38 16.46 31.24
C THR A 390 -19.72 15.17 31.99
N TYR A 391 -18.76 14.57 32.71
CA TYR A 391 -18.98 13.38 33.52
C TYR A 391 -19.83 13.67 34.78
N LEU A 392 -19.91 14.92 35.18
CA LEU A 392 -20.70 15.36 36.32
C LEU A 392 -22.16 15.70 35.99
N ASN A 393 -22.44 15.97 34.69
CA ASN A 393 -23.79 16.38 34.26
C ASN A 393 -24.92 15.42 34.73
N PRO A 394 -24.74 14.08 34.70
CA PRO A 394 -25.77 13.16 35.22
C PRO A 394 -26.08 13.35 36.71
N TYR A 395 -25.18 13.94 37.51
CA TYR A 395 -25.29 14.10 38.93
C TYR A 395 -25.70 15.52 39.34
N ILE A 396 -25.18 16.54 38.68
CA ILE A 396 -25.40 17.95 39.05
C ILE A 396 -26.32 18.69 38.08
N GLY A 397 -26.67 18.07 36.92
CA GLY A 397 -27.45 18.67 35.85
C GLY A 397 -26.62 19.58 34.94
N HIS A 398 -27.07 19.75 33.72
CA HIS A 398 -26.37 20.55 32.67
C HIS A 398 -26.15 21.99 33.11
N HIS A 399 -27.15 22.63 33.69
CA HIS A 399 -27.06 24.04 34.14
C HIS A 399 -25.92 24.28 35.14
N ASN A 400 -25.78 23.40 36.14
CA ASN A 400 -24.64 23.49 37.05
C ASN A 400 -23.32 23.18 36.38
N GLY A 401 -23.29 22.22 35.40
CA GLY A 401 -22.13 21.94 34.61
C GLY A 401 -21.63 23.15 33.81
N ASP A 402 -22.53 23.90 33.20
CA ASP A 402 -22.21 25.14 32.47
C ASP A 402 -21.63 26.22 33.41
N ILE A 403 -22.22 26.38 34.59
CA ILE A 403 -21.71 27.32 35.60
C ILE A 403 -20.30 26.93 36.05
N VAL A 404 -20.07 25.66 36.36
CA VAL A 404 -18.75 25.16 36.78
C VAL A 404 -17.74 25.38 35.68
N GLY A 405 -18.07 25.02 34.43
CA GLY A 405 -17.18 25.22 33.26
C GLY A 405 -16.81 26.69 33.07
N LYS A 406 -17.77 27.60 33.21
CA LYS A 406 -17.53 29.03 33.11
C LYS A 406 -16.59 29.56 34.19
N ILE A 407 -16.81 29.16 35.45
CA ILE A 407 -15.94 29.56 36.57
C ILE A 407 -14.52 29.01 36.36
N CYS A 408 -14.36 27.76 35.91
CA CYS A 408 -13.05 27.20 35.61
C CYS A 408 -12.32 28.00 34.52
N ALA A 409 -13.02 28.37 33.45
CA ALA A 409 -12.45 29.16 32.35
C ALA A 409 -12.03 30.57 32.81
N GLU A 410 -12.82 31.22 33.67
CA GLU A 410 -12.55 32.57 34.17
C GLU A 410 -11.47 32.60 35.25
N THR A 411 -11.36 31.58 36.06
CA THR A 411 -10.51 31.59 37.28
C THR A 411 -9.26 30.71 37.15
N GLY A 412 -9.21 29.81 36.21
CA GLY A 412 -8.15 28.82 36.11
C GLY A 412 -8.20 27.70 37.16
N LYS A 413 -9.26 27.65 38.01
CA LYS A 413 -9.46 26.59 38.99
C LYS A 413 -9.82 25.27 38.32
N SER A 414 -9.49 24.15 38.96
CA SER A 414 -9.91 22.83 38.49
C SER A 414 -11.41 22.63 38.64
N VAL A 415 -11.99 21.76 37.84
CA VAL A 415 -13.41 21.35 37.95
C VAL A 415 -13.68 20.80 39.33
N ARG A 416 -12.78 20.01 39.91
CA ARG A 416 -12.86 19.45 41.25
C ARG A 416 -13.01 20.55 42.29
N ASP A 417 -12.13 21.55 42.26
CA ASP A 417 -12.14 22.63 43.29
C ASP A 417 -13.44 23.43 43.22
N VAL A 418 -13.88 23.80 42.02
CA VAL A 418 -15.11 24.58 41.84
C VAL A 418 -16.35 23.80 42.32
N VAL A 419 -16.43 22.50 42.04
CA VAL A 419 -17.55 21.65 42.45
C VAL A 419 -17.60 21.51 43.99
N LEU A 420 -16.43 21.33 44.63
CA LEU A 420 -16.34 21.28 46.09
C LEU A 420 -16.69 22.62 46.74
N GLU A 421 -16.15 23.74 46.26
CA GLU A 421 -16.44 25.09 46.75
C GLU A 421 -17.95 25.44 46.67
N ARG A 422 -18.62 24.94 45.64
CA ARG A 422 -20.05 25.14 45.44
C ARG A 422 -20.93 24.13 46.16
N GLY A 423 -20.34 23.15 46.84
CA GLY A 423 -21.06 22.11 47.55
C GLY A 423 -21.97 21.24 46.68
N LEU A 424 -21.64 21.07 45.39
CA LEU A 424 -22.46 20.30 44.45
C LEU A 424 -22.29 18.79 44.62
N LEU A 425 -21.10 18.34 44.95
CA LEU A 425 -20.75 16.96 45.25
C LEU A 425 -19.70 16.91 46.37
N THR A 426 -19.61 15.77 47.04
CA THR A 426 -18.56 15.49 48.03
C THR A 426 -17.25 15.06 47.37
N ALA A 427 -16.15 15.13 48.12
CA ALA A 427 -14.86 14.66 47.66
C ALA A 427 -14.89 13.16 47.28
N ALA A 428 -15.59 12.34 48.08
CA ALA A 428 -15.70 10.90 47.81
C ALA A 428 -16.48 10.60 46.52
N GLU A 429 -17.56 11.34 46.25
CA GLU A 429 -18.31 11.21 44.99
C GLU A 429 -17.46 11.61 43.78
N LEU A 430 -16.67 12.69 43.91
CA LEU A 430 -15.75 13.13 42.85
C LEU A 430 -14.62 12.11 42.61
N ASP A 431 -14.10 11.49 43.68
CA ASP A 431 -13.06 10.44 43.55
C ASP A 431 -13.59 9.21 42.79
N ASP A 432 -14.85 8.83 43.01
CA ASP A 432 -15.49 7.74 42.27
C ASP A 432 -15.75 8.13 40.83
N ILE A 433 -16.36 9.28 40.56
CA ILE A 433 -16.72 9.75 39.21
C ILE A 433 -15.46 9.98 38.35
N PHE A 434 -14.42 10.56 38.92
CA PHE A 434 -13.16 10.86 38.24
C PHE A 434 -12.11 9.74 38.36
N SER A 435 -12.52 8.57 38.86
CA SER A 435 -11.63 7.42 38.84
C SER A 435 -11.23 7.09 37.40
N ALA A 436 -9.97 6.67 37.18
CA ALA A 436 -9.49 6.30 35.88
C ALA A 436 -10.39 5.25 35.20
N GLN A 437 -10.89 4.28 36.00
CA GLN A 437 -11.79 3.26 35.49
C GLN A 437 -13.10 3.83 34.92
N ASN A 438 -13.74 4.77 35.65
CA ASN A 438 -14.99 5.38 35.21
C ASN A 438 -14.77 6.32 34.00
N LEU A 439 -13.64 7.03 33.95
CA LEU A 439 -13.31 7.90 32.83
C LEU A 439 -12.99 7.11 31.57
N MET A 440 -12.33 5.94 31.69
CA MET A 440 -12.03 5.06 30.55
C MET A 440 -13.25 4.27 30.05
N HIS A 441 -14.15 3.92 30.96
CA HIS A 441 -15.32 3.08 30.66
C HIS A 441 -16.59 3.66 31.34
N PRO A 442 -17.06 4.83 30.88
CA PRO A 442 -18.20 5.50 31.51
C PRO A 442 -19.48 4.68 31.38
N ALA A 443 -20.12 4.42 32.50
CA ALA A 443 -21.42 3.75 32.53
C ALA A 443 -22.54 4.75 32.25
N TYR A 444 -23.60 4.28 31.55
CA TYR A 444 -24.80 5.09 31.34
C TYR A 444 -25.54 5.31 32.67
N LYS A 445 -25.65 6.57 33.11
CA LYS A 445 -26.24 6.97 34.37
C LYS A 445 -27.60 7.67 34.24
N ALA A 446 -28.01 8.02 33.02
CA ALA A 446 -29.29 8.69 32.81
C ALA A 446 -30.49 7.76 33.07
N LYS A 447 -31.63 8.34 33.48
CA LYS A 447 -32.88 7.60 33.71
C LYS A 447 -33.34 7.00 32.36
N ARG A 448 -33.71 5.71 32.38
CA ARG A 448 -34.42 5.07 31.26
C ARG A 448 -35.92 5.19 31.49
N TYR A 449 -36.65 5.61 30.46
CA TYR A 449 -38.10 5.61 30.47
C TYR A 449 -38.57 4.32 29.80
N THR A 450 -39.51 3.61 30.41
CA THR A 450 -40.19 2.45 29.87
C THR A 450 -41.63 2.84 29.57
N ASP A 451 -42.31 2.16 28.59
CA ASP A 451 -43.70 2.45 28.18
C ASP A 451 -44.67 2.43 29.36
N GLU A 452 -44.35 1.78 30.50
CA GLU A 452 -45.15 1.77 31.73
C GLU A 452 -44.98 3.04 32.60
N SER A 453 -44.04 3.92 32.25
CA SER A 453 -43.78 5.16 33.03
C SER A 453 -44.43 6.41 32.47
N GLU A 454 -45.20 6.27 31.38
CA GLU A 454 -45.99 7.33 30.74
C GLU A 454 -47.48 7.34 31.19
N GLN A 455 -47.85 6.54 32.22
CA GLN A 455 -49.20 6.56 32.84
C GLN A 455 -49.26 7.40 34.09
#